data_3d4ef466f63c7024c1748e306b5504d7
#
_entry.id   3d4ef466f63c7024c1748e306b5504d7
#
_cell.length_a   1.000
_cell.length_b   1.000
_cell.length_c   1.000
_cell.angle_alpha   90.00
_cell.angle_beta   90.00
_cell.angle_gamma   90.00
#
_symmetry.space_group_name_H-M   'P 1'
#
loop_
_entity.id
_entity.type
_entity.pdbx_description
1 polymer ?
#
loop_
_entity_poly.entity_id
_entity_poly.type
_entity_poly.pdbx_seq_one_letter_code
_entity_poly.pdbx_strand_id
1 'polypeptide(L)'
;MDIRKKFAKYVSQNIFGMLGISCYVVADTFFISKFAGADGITVLNLVLPVFNVIFAVGSMIGVGSAIRFKILRAKNDERADDYFSNAIMCACLLSIVFILVGLFAPDRLLRLMGADDTITALGTCYTRTFLMFTPFF
;
A
#
# COMPACT_ATOMS: atom_id res chain seq x y z
N MET A 1 -32.76 3.26 12.55
CA MET A 1 -31.66 4.10 12.03
C MET A 1 -31.69 4.02 10.51
N ASP A 2 -31.86 5.17 9.85
CA ASP A 2 -32.17 5.26 8.43
C ASP A 2 -31.04 4.68 7.56
N ILE A 3 -31.36 3.76 6.66
CA ILE A 3 -30.42 3.12 5.71
C ILE A 3 -29.68 4.18 4.92
N ARG A 4 -30.38 5.27 4.54
CA ARG A 4 -29.82 6.41 3.81
C ARG A 4 -28.69 7.10 4.61
N LYS A 5 -28.85 7.30 5.91
CA LYS A 5 -27.81 7.91 6.76
C LYS A 5 -26.58 7.03 6.90
N LYS A 6 -26.77 5.71 7.04
CA LYS A 6 -25.65 4.76 7.06
C LYS A 6 -24.90 4.75 5.72
N PHE A 7 -25.62 4.69 4.61
CA PHE A 7 -25.05 4.73 3.27
C PHE A 7 -24.25 6.02 3.05
N ALA A 8 -24.85 7.18 3.31
CA ALA A 8 -24.16 8.47 3.16
C ALA A 8 -22.89 8.55 4.01
N LYS A 9 -22.91 8.03 5.25
CA LYS A 9 -21.74 7.99 6.12
C LYS A 9 -20.61 7.14 5.51
N TYR A 10 -20.90 5.94 5.02
CA TYR A 10 -19.89 5.06 4.42
C TYR A 10 -19.34 5.64 3.11
N VAL A 11 -20.18 6.20 2.27
CA VAL A 11 -19.76 6.87 1.02
C VAL A 11 -18.86 8.06 1.34
N SER A 12 -19.24 8.91 2.27
CA SER A 12 -18.45 10.07 2.70
C SER A 12 -17.06 9.64 3.22
N GLN A 13 -17.01 8.62 4.06
CA GLN A 13 -15.72 8.09 4.58
C GLN A 13 -14.82 7.59 3.46
N ASN A 14 -15.37 6.88 2.47
CA ASN A 14 -14.59 6.42 1.31
C ASN A 14 -14.10 7.58 0.45
N ILE A 15 -14.93 8.61 0.21
CA ILE A 15 -14.54 9.80 -0.54
C ILE A 15 -13.38 10.52 0.16
N PHE A 16 -13.48 10.75 1.48
CA PHE A 16 -12.38 11.37 2.24
C PHE A 16 -11.10 10.54 2.22
N GLY A 17 -11.21 9.21 2.28
CA GLY A 17 -10.05 8.32 2.15
C GLY A 17 -9.38 8.47 0.78
N MET A 18 -10.17 8.46 -0.31
CA MET A 18 -9.64 8.63 -1.67
C MET A 18 -9.03 10.03 -1.89
N LEU A 19 -9.64 11.08 -1.34
CA LEU A 19 -9.07 12.42 -1.38
C LEU A 19 -7.72 12.49 -0.65
N GLY A 20 -7.59 11.83 0.50
CA GLY A 20 -6.34 11.75 1.24
C GLY A 20 -5.22 11.08 0.41
N ILE A 21 -5.53 9.95 -0.23
CA ILE A 21 -4.58 9.27 -1.13
C ILE A 21 -4.19 10.17 -2.31
N SER A 22 -5.17 10.85 -2.92
CA SER A 22 -4.90 11.76 -4.04
C SER A 22 -4.00 12.93 -3.64
N CYS A 23 -4.24 13.54 -2.48
CA CYS A 23 -3.38 14.60 -1.94
C CYS A 23 -1.96 14.08 -1.68
N TYR A 24 -1.81 12.87 -1.14
CA TYR A 24 -0.52 12.24 -0.95
C TYR A 24 0.23 12.08 -2.28
N VAL A 25 -0.40 11.50 -3.30
CA VAL A 25 0.22 11.29 -4.62
C VAL A 25 0.65 12.60 -5.25
N VAL A 26 -0.19 13.65 -5.19
CA VAL A 26 0.14 14.98 -5.71
C VAL A 26 1.34 15.57 -4.97
N ALA A 27 1.37 15.50 -3.64
CA ALA A 27 2.46 16.01 -2.83
C ALA A 27 3.77 15.26 -3.15
N ASP A 28 3.74 13.93 -3.19
CA ASP A 28 4.89 13.08 -3.51
C ASP A 28 5.47 13.42 -4.90
N THR A 29 4.61 13.49 -5.92
CA THR A 29 4.99 13.88 -7.28
C THR A 29 5.61 15.28 -7.32
N PHE A 30 5.03 16.24 -6.59
CA PHE A 30 5.54 17.62 -6.53
C PHE A 30 6.96 17.68 -5.92
N PHE A 31 7.16 17.02 -4.79
CA PHE A 31 8.47 17.00 -4.15
C PHE A 31 9.51 16.30 -4.99
N ILE A 32 9.21 15.13 -5.54
CA ILE A 32 10.14 14.39 -6.39
C ILE A 32 10.49 15.19 -7.65
N SER A 33 9.50 15.79 -8.31
CA SER A 33 9.73 16.64 -9.49
C SER A 33 10.65 17.82 -9.18
N LYS A 34 10.48 18.44 -8.00
CA LYS A 34 11.30 19.59 -7.61
C LYS A 34 12.73 19.22 -7.25
N PHE A 35 12.98 18.07 -6.64
CA PHE A 35 14.29 17.67 -6.16
C PHE A 35 15.09 16.81 -7.13
N ALA A 36 14.43 15.95 -7.90
CA ALA A 36 15.06 14.99 -8.81
C ALA A 36 14.66 15.18 -10.28
N GLY A 37 13.85 16.19 -10.61
CA GLY A 37 13.48 16.53 -11.98
C GLY A 37 12.74 15.40 -12.72
N ALA A 38 13.00 15.28 -14.04
CA ALA A 38 12.37 14.29 -14.90
C ALA A 38 12.73 12.84 -14.52
N ASP A 39 13.97 12.62 -14.13
CA ASP A 39 14.48 11.30 -13.75
C ASP A 39 13.80 10.80 -12.47
N GLY A 40 13.54 11.69 -11.51
CA GLY A 40 12.78 11.36 -10.31
C GLY A 40 11.34 10.95 -10.62
N ILE A 41 10.67 11.63 -11.54
CA ILE A 41 9.33 11.24 -12.01
C ILE A 41 9.37 9.86 -12.68
N THR A 42 10.42 9.56 -13.42
CA THR A 42 10.62 8.25 -14.05
C THR A 42 10.74 7.15 -12.97
N VAL A 43 11.55 7.36 -11.93
CA VAL A 43 11.64 6.46 -10.78
C VAL A 43 10.27 6.22 -10.14
N LEU A 44 9.52 7.29 -9.89
CA LEU A 44 8.18 7.21 -9.29
C LEU A 44 7.25 6.34 -10.14
N ASN A 45 7.23 6.57 -11.46
CA ASN A 45 6.40 5.79 -12.38
C ASN A 45 6.80 4.31 -12.43
N LEU A 46 8.08 3.99 -12.29
CA LEU A 46 8.56 2.61 -12.22
C LEU A 46 8.17 1.92 -10.90
N VAL A 47 8.09 2.66 -9.79
CA VAL A 47 7.70 2.10 -8.49
C VAL A 47 6.17 1.97 -8.33
N LEU A 48 5.37 2.75 -9.07
CA LEU A 48 3.91 2.69 -9.01
C LEU A 48 3.30 1.28 -9.21
N PRO A 49 3.73 0.46 -10.18
CA PRO A 49 3.22 -0.91 -10.30
C PRO A 49 3.50 -1.76 -9.06
N VAL A 50 4.66 -1.59 -8.43
CA VAL A 50 5.01 -2.30 -7.18
C VAL A 50 4.08 -1.86 -6.05
N PHE A 51 3.83 -0.55 -5.92
CA PHE A 51 2.86 -0.01 -4.98
C PHE A 51 1.47 -0.62 -5.19
N ASN A 52 1.01 -0.70 -6.44
CA ASN A 52 -0.30 -1.24 -6.77
C ASN A 52 -0.42 -2.73 -6.39
N VAL A 53 0.64 -3.52 -6.55
CA VAL A 53 0.66 -4.92 -6.12
C VAL A 53 0.58 -5.02 -4.59
N ILE A 54 1.39 -4.24 -3.86
CA ILE A 54 1.37 -4.20 -2.40
C ILE A 54 -0.03 -3.81 -1.90
N PHE A 55 -0.59 -2.74 -2.46
CA PHE A 55 -1.91 -2.24 -2.10
C PHE A 55 -3.03 -3.23 -2.42
N ALA A 56 -2.96 -3.91 -3.56
CA ALA A 56 -3.94 -4.93 -3.95
C ALA A 56 -3.94 -6.11 -2.97
N VAL A 57 -2.75 -6.62 -2.64
CA VAL A 57 -2.60 -7.75 -1.70
C VAL A 57 -3.03 -7.35 -0.29
N GLY A 58 -2.60 -6.17 0.17
CA GLY A 58 -3.01 -5.62 1.47
C GLY A 58 -4.52 -5.42 1.57
N SER A 59 -5.14 -4.84 0.53
CA SER A 59 -6.58 -4.64 0.45
C SER A 59 -7.35 -5.96 0.42
N MET A 60 -6.85 -6.97 -0.27
CA MET A 60 -7.48 -8.31 -0.30
C MET A 60 -7.53 -8.93 1.09
N ILE A 61 -6.42 -8.87 1.83
CA ILE A 61 -6.36 -9.37 3.21
C ILE A 61 -7.23 -8.52 4.13
N GLY A 62 -7.08 -7.19 4.06
CA GLY A 62 -7.78 -6.25 4.94
C GLY A 62 -9.30 -6.31 4.77
N VAL A 63 -9.80 -6.20 3.53
CA VAL A 63 -11.24 -6.24 3.26
C VAL A 63 -11.81 -7.64 3.52
N GLY A 64 -11.09 -8.69 3.10
CA GLY A 64 -11.53 -10.08 3.32
C GLY A 64 -11.68 -10.41 4.80
N SER A 65 -10.68 -10.06 5.61
CA SER A 65 -10.72 -10.29 7.06
C SER A 65 -11.75 -9.42 7.76
N ALA A 66 -11.92 -8.15 7.36
CA ALA A 66 -12.91 -7.25 7.95
C ALA A 66 -14.35 -7.75 7.73
N ILE A 67 -14.66 -8.29 6.55
CA ILE A 67 -15.98 -8.87 6.25
C ILE A 67 -16.22 -10.10 7.14
N ARG A 68 -15.26 -11.03 7.18
CA ARG A 68 -15.36 -12.23 8.01
C ARG A 68 -15.50 -11.90 9.49
N PHE A 69 -14.68 -10.99 9.99
CA PHE A 69 -14.75 -10.51 11.37
C PHE A 69 -16.14 -9.97 11.72
N LYS A 70 -16.71 -9.11 10.85
CA LYS A 70 -18.07 -8.57 11.08
C LYS A 70 -19.15 -9.63 11.09
N ILE A 71 -19.06 -10.63 10.21
CA ILE A 71 -20.05 -11.74 10.14
C ILE A 71 -19.97 -12.60 11.40
N LEU A 72 -18.76 -12.98 11.84
CA LEU A 72 -18.58 -13.80 13.03
C LEU A 72 -19.02 -13.05 14.31
N ARG A 73 -18.66 -11.77 14.42
CA ARG A 73 -19.06 -10.92 15.52
C ARG A 73 -20.58 -10.74 15.61
N ALA A 74 -21.25 -10.64 14.45
CA ALA A 74 -22.73 -10.57 14.42
C ALA A 74 -23.40 -11.87 14.85
N LYS A 75 -22.69 -13.01 14.76
CA LYS A 75 -23.14 -14.33 15.23
C LYS A 75 -22.72 -14.65 16.67
N ASN A 76 -22.05 -13.71 17.37
CA ASN A 76 -21.42 -13.94 18.68
C ASN A 76 -20.45 -15.15 18.68
N ASP A 77 -19.76 -15.41 17.58
CA ASP A 77 -18.78 -16.47 17.46
C ASP A 77 -17.44 -15.98 18.06
N GLU A 78 -16.91 -16.70 19.05
CA GLU A 78 -15.65 -16.38 19.74
C GLU A 78 -14.45 -16.39 18.80
N ARG A 79 -14.54 -17.07 17.64
CA ARG A 79 -13.48 -17.13 16.62
C ARG A 79 -13.28 -15.81 15.85
N ALA A 80 -14.10 -14.79 16.09
CA ALA A 80 -13.94 -13.49 15.40
C ALA A 80 -12.56 -12.87 15.65
N ASP A 81 -12.08 -12.88 16.89
CA ASP A 81 -10.82 -12.28 17.27
C ASP A 81 -9.61 -13.09 16.73
N ASP A 82 -9.74 -14.40 16.61
CA ASP A 82 -8.72 -15.26 16.00
C ASP A 82 -8.54 -14.94 14.50
N TYR A 83 -9.66 -14.73 13.77
CA TYR A 83 -9.60 -14.34 12.37
C TYR A 83 -8.92 -12.99 12.16
N PHE A 84 -9.19 -12.04 13.04
CA PHE A 84 -8.56 -10.73 12.99
C PHE A 84 -7.05 -10.82 13.26
N SER A 85 -6.66 -11.54 14.30
CA SER A 85 -5.25 -11.76 14.65
C SER A 85 -4.49 -12.48 13.54
N ASN A 86 -5.08 -13.52 12.95
CA ASN A 86 -4.49 -14.25 11.83
C ASN A 86 -4.32 -13.37 10.58
N ALA A 87 -5.26 -12.46 10.31
CA ALA A 87 -5.15 -11.53 9.19
C ALA A 87 -3.98 -10.54 9.38
N ILE A 88 -3.82 -9.99 10.59
CA ILE A 88 -2.68 -9.12 10.92
C ILE A 88 -1.37 -9.90 10.77
N MET A 89 -1.29 -11.11 11.28
CA MET A 89 -0.09 -11.94 11.18
C MET A 89 0.25 -12.23 9.71
N CYS A 90 -0.74 -12.54 8.88
CA CYS A 90 -0.56 -12.76 7.45
C CYS A 90 -0.06 -11.49 6.73
N ALA A 91 -0.63 -10.33 7.04
CA ALA A 91 -0.19 -9.04 6.50
C ALA A 91 1.25 -8.72 6.92
N CYS A 92 1.62 -8.96 8.18
CA CYS A 92 2.99 -8.78 8.67
C CYS A 92 3.98 -9.71 7.95
N LEU A 93 3.64 -10.99 7.78
CA LEU A 93 4.50 -11.94 7.07
C LEU A 93 4.74 -11.54 5.61
N LEU A 94 3.68 -11.09 4.91
CA LEU A 94 3.81 -10.58 3.55
C LEU A 94 4.63 -9.30 3.47
N SER A 95 4.46 -8.40 4.44
CA SER A 95 5.27 -7.17 4.53
C SER A 95 6.75 -7.48 4.67
N ILE A 96 7.11 -8.50 5.44
CA ILE A 96 8.52 -8.93 5.60
C ILE A 96 9.11 -9.32 4.25
N VAL A 97 8.36 -10.01 3.38
CA VAL A 97 8.85 -10.37 2.04
C VAL A 97 9.20 -9.11 1.23
N PHE A 98 8.33 -8.11 1.22
CA PHE A 98 8.60 -6.85 0.51
C PHE A 98 9.76 -6.06 1.13
N ILE A 99 9.89 -6.07 2.46
CA ILE A 99 11.03 -5.46 3.16
C ILE A 99 12.33 -6.15 2.75
N LEU A 100 12.37 -7.47 2.70
CA LEU A 100 13.56 -8.22 2.28
C LEU A 100 13.94 -7.89 0.83
N VAL A 101 12.98 -7.80 -0.07
CA VAL A 101 13.20 -7.37 -1.45
C VAL A 101 13.78 -5.94 -1.49
N GLY A 102 13.24 -5.02 -0.70
CA GLY A 102 13.72 -3.65 -0.60
C GLY A 102 15.12 -3.51 0.00
N LEU A 103 15.50 -4.41 0.91
CA LEU A 103 16.82 -4.39 1.54
C LEU A 103 17.90 -5.01 0.64
N PHE A 104 17.60 -6.15 0.01
CA PHE A 104 18.60 -6.96 -0.69
C PHE A 104 18.64 -6.76 -2.19
N ALA A 105 17.55 -6.31 -2.81
CA ALA A 105 17.45 -6.29 -4.26
C ALA A 105 16.66 -5.09 -4.85
N PRO A 106 16.74 -3.85 -4.33
CA PRO A 106 16.04 -2.72 -4.88
C PRO A 106 16.50 -2.42 -6.32
N ASP A 107 17.79 -2.56 -6.60
CA ASP A 107 18.39 -2.33 -7.93
C ASP A 107 17.87 -3.34 -8.95
N ARG A 108 17.79 -4.62 -8.56
CA ARG A 108 17.27 -5.67 -9.44
C ARG A 108 15.78 -5.44 -9.75
N LEU A 109 15.02 -4.98 -8.78
CA LEU A 109 13.61 -4.65 -8.96
C LEU A 109 13.44 -3.53 -9.98
N LEU A 110 14.21 -2.43 -9.85
CA LEU A 110 14.17 -1.31 -10.78
C LEU A 110 14.60 -1.71 -12.19
N ARG A 111 15.68 -2.50 -12.34
CA ARG A 111 16.13 -3.02 -13.63
C ARG A 111 15.11 -3.95 -14.27
N LEU A 112 14.43 -4.79 -13.51
CA LEU A 112 13.33 -5.64 -13.98
C LEU A 112 12.16 -4.80 -14.52
N MET A 113 11.96 -3.61 -13.96
CA MET A 113 10.95 -2.65 -14.41
C MET A 113 11.40 -1.79 -15.60
N GLY A 114 12.66 -1.97 -16.07
CA GLY A 114 13.17 -1.28 -17.25
C GLY A 114 14.00 -0.04 -16.93
N ALA A 115 14.45 0.15 -15.68
CA ALA A 115 15.35 1.25 -15.34
C ALA A 115 16.74 1.06 -15.96
N ASP A 116 17.29 2.14 -16.51
CA ASP A 116 18.68 2.22 -16.88
C ASP A 116 19.59 2.44 -15.64
N ASP A 117 20.91 2.49 -15.86
CA ASP A 117 21.86 2.63 -14.75
C ASP A 117 21.71 3.96 -14.00
N THR A 118 21.35 5.04 -14.68
CA THR A 118 21.16 6.37 -14.09
C THR A 118 19.91 6.39 -13.23
N ILE A 119 18.81 5.89 -13.73
CA ILE A 119 17.52 5.79 -13.02
C ILE A 119 17.63 4.82 -11.85
N THR A 120 18.37 3.72 -12.02
CA THR A 120 18.61 2.76 -10.94
C THR A 120 19.38 3.42 -9.80
N ALA A 121 20.46 4.15 -10.08
CA ALA A 121 21.26 4.81 -9.06
C ALA A 121 20.45 5.85 -8.25
N LEU A 122 19.61 6.64 -8.93
CA LEU A 122 18.74 7.61 -8.29
C LEU A 122 17.60 6.94 -7.52
N GLY A 123 17.01 5.89 -8.08
CA GLY A 123 15.79 5.26 -7.57
C GLY A 123 16.02 4.26 -6.45
N THR A 124 17.24 3.75 -6.28
CA THR A 124 17.54 2.71 -5.27
C THR A 124 17.19 3.16 -3.86
N CYS A 125 17.61 4.37 -3.46
CA CYS A 125 17.34 4.90 -2.13
C CYS A 125 15.84 5.11 -1.90
N TYR A 126 15.14 5.65 -2.88
CA TYR A 126 13.70 5.85 -2.82
C TYR A 126 12.95 4.52 -2.73
N THR A 127 13.24 3.57 -3.61
CA THR A 127 12.60 2.25 -3.65
C THR A 127 12.85 1.46 -2.36
N ARG A 128 14.06 1.52 -1.84
CA ARG A 128 14.43 0.90 -0.57
C ARG A 128 13.62 1.46 0.59
N THR A 129 13.60 2.78 0.72
CA THR A 129 12.83 3.46 1.78
C THR A 129 11.34 3.14 1.64
N PHE A 130 10.80 3.22 0.45
CA PHE A 130 9.40 2.92 0.16
C PHE A 130 9.03 1.48 0.58
N LEU A 131 9.83 0.48 0.20
CA LEU A 131 9.56 -0.92 0.55
C LEU A 131 9.75 -1.21 2.05
N MET A 132 10.60 -0.48 2.76
CA MET A 132 10.72 -0.61 4.22
C MET A 132 9.46 -0.14 4.95
N PHE A 133 8.71 0.78 4.38
CA PHE A 133 7.43 1.26 4.93
C PHE A 133 6.21 0.43 4.52
N THR A 134 6.39 -0.67 3.78
CA THR A 134 5.29 -1.56 3.36
C THR A 134 4.33 -1.99 4.50
N PRO A 135 4.76 -2.26 5.75
CA PRO A 135 3.83 -2.63 6.81
C PRO A 135 2.78 -1.58 7.15
N PHE A 136 2.99 -0.34 6.73
CA PHE A 136 2.09 0.78 7.01
C PHE A 136 1.06 1.03 5.88
N PHE A 137 1.20 0.35 4.76
CA PHE A 137 0.26 0.37 3.63
C PHE A 137 -0.74 -0.78 3.72
#